data_feb39170fb6c3ff4ed47a694086d3f66
#
_entry.id   feb39170fb6c3ff4ed47a694086d3f66
#
_cell.length_a   1.000
_cell.length_b   1.000
_cell.length_c   1.000
_cell.angle_alpha   90.00
_cell.angle_beta   90.00
_cell.angle_gamma   90.00
#
_symmetry.space_group_name_H-M   'P 1'
#
loop_
_entity.id
_entity.type
_entity.pdbx_description
1 polymer ?
#
loop_
_entity_poly.entity_id
_entity_poly.type
_entity_poly.pdbx_seq_one_letter_code
_entity_poly.pdbx_strand_id
1 'polypeptide(L)'
;DFRVRAGDGVTHWFEIELIALPQVYVELASTDPDYARKKNADADVFNNCAMLSGKGRTCEAGNLQIEVKEGSRVDVSLRSDKDLKQPEMEIRKKRYKFVRRSEGDAKIWDLTVTDTPLAVVQKRLNYRISAGDTDGLHPEPTLEGVIQIESDKPPRVRASMVSRYVLPTAKPMIDIKVADDYGFSKAKILVEVSRQK
;
A
#
# COMPACT_ATOMS: atom_id res chain seq x y z
N ASP A 1 35.35 27.16 -4.92
CA ASP A 1 36.81 27.19 -4.69
C ASP A 1 37.13 27.92 -3.41
N PHE A 2 38.17 27.51 -2.71
CA PHE A 2 38.67 28.21 -1.51
C PHE A 2 40.20 28.15 -1.44
N ARG A 3 40.81 29.07 -0.71
CA ARG A 3 42.21 29.04 -0.33
C ARG A 3 42.38 29.53 1.11
N VAL A 4 43.43 29.09 1.76
CA VAL A 4 43.75 29.52 3.13
C VAL A 4 44.91 30.46 3.10
N ARG A 5 44.86 31.57 3.88
CA ARG A 5 45.93 32.52 4.10
C ARG A 5 46.28 32.57 5.58
N ALA A 6 47.55 32.47 5.88
CA ALA A 6 48.06 32.61 7.23
C ALA A 6 49.34 33.43 7.19
N GLY A 7 49.31 34.68 7.69
CA GLY A 7 50.40 35.65 7.55
C GLY A 7 50.68 35.95 6.08
N ASP A 8 51.91 35.74 5.66
CA ASP A 8 52.38 35.93 4.28
C ASP A 8 52.16 34.66 3.42
N GLY A 9 51.88 33.55 4.05
CA GLY A 9 51.64 32.27 3.37
C GLY A 9 50.21 32.17 2.83
N VAL A 10 50.10 31.73 1.56
CA VAL A 10 48.83 31.48 0.90
C VAL A 10 48.91 30.13 0.24
N THR A 11 47.86 29.29 0.43
CA THR A 11 47.77 28.01 -0.27
C THR A 11 47.38 28.23 -1.74
N HIS A 12 47.54 27.19 -2.58
CA HIS A 12 46.87 27.13 -3.87
C HIS A 12 45.33 27.10 -3.69
N TRP A 13 44.60 27.28 -4.76
CA TRP A 13 43.16 27.15 -4.77
C TRP A 13 42.78 25.69 -4.66
N PHE A 14 41.75 25.39 -3.83
CA PHE A 14 41.11 24.12 -3.71
C PHE A 14 39.75 24.23 -4.38
N GLU A 15 39.42 23.28 -5.20
CA GLU A 15 38.10 23.15 -5.84
C GLU A 15 37.15 22.41 -4.91
N ILE A 16 35.90 22.89 -4.82
CA ILE A 16 34.80 22.24 -4.11
C ILE A 16 33.77 21.89 -5.18
N GLU A 17 33.53 20.63 -5.35
CA GLU A 17 32.43 20.11 -6.18
C GLU A 17 31.19 19.93 -5.32
N LEU A 18 30.05 20.47 -5.77
CA LEU A 18 28.76 20.29 -5.13
C LEU A 18 28.03 19.14 -5.81
N ILE A 19 27.84 18.07 -5.07
CA ILE A 19 27.12 16.89 -5.55
C ILE A 19 25.68 16.96 -5.03
N ALA A 20 24.69 16.93 -5.93
CA ALA A 20 23.28 16.91 -5.55
C ALA A 20 22.92 15.60 -4.84
N LEU A 21 22.00 15.66 -3.89
CA LEU A 21 21.44 14.46 -3.26
C LEU A 21 20.61 13.66 -4.27
N PRO A 22 20.53 12.31 -4.14
CA PRO A 22 19.69 11.49 -4.99
C PRO A 22 18.21 11.80 -4.73
N GLN A 23 17.45 11.97 -5.83
CA GLN A 23 16.01 12.08 -5.77
C GLN A 23 15.40 10.69 -5.96
N VAL A 24 14.71 10.21 -4.94
CA VAL A 24 14.11 8.88 -4.94
C VAL A 24 12.59 9.00 -4.80
N TYR A 25 11.87 8.44 -5.75
CA TYR A 25 10.42 8.35 -5.77
C TYR A 25 10.01 6.92 -5.43
N VAL A 26 9.07 6.79 -4.52
CA VAL A 26 8.53 5.49 -4.10
C VAL A 26 7.17 5.29 -4.75
N GLU A 27 7.00 4.16 -5.43
CA GLU A 27 5.74 3.74 -6.01
C GLU A 27 5.18 2.58 -5.18
N LEU A 28 3.95 2.73 -4.71
CA LEU A 28 3.23 1.73 -3.94
C LEU A 28 2.00 1.28 -4.74
N ALA A 29 1.98 0.04 -5.18
CA ALA A 29 0.86 -0.56 -5.91
C ALA A 29 0.12 -1.54 -5.01
N SER A 30 -1.18 -1.31 -4.76
CA SER A 30 -1.99 -2.23 -3.97
C SER A 30 -2.88 -3.09 -4.86
N THR A 31 -2.96 -4.38 -4.55
CA THR A 31 -3.88 -5.32 -5.17
C THR A 31 -4.84 -5.83 -4.11
N ASP A 32 -6.13 -5.55 -4.29
CA ASP A 32 -7.18 -5.99 -3.37
C ASP A 32 -7.29 -7.51 -3.32
N PRO A 33 -7.64 -8.09 -2.16
CA PRO A 33 -7.92 -9.52 -2.04
C PRO A 33 -9.19 -9.90 -2.82
N ASP A 34 -9.31 -11.16 -3.20
CA ASP A 34 -10.39 -11.64 -4.09
C ASP A 34 -11.79 -11.34 -3.55
N TYR A 35 -11.98 -11.40 -2.22
CA TYR A 35 -13.26 -11.10 -1.59
C TYR A 35 -13.71 -9.64 -1.74
N ALA A 36 -12.73 -8.74 -1.83
CA ALA A 36 -12.98 -7.29 -1.90
C ALA A 36 -12.98 -6.75 -3.34
N ARG A 37 -12.69 -7.60 -4.34
CA ARG A 37 -12.74 -7.20 -5.74
C ARG A 37 -14.20 -7.07 -6.19
N LYS A 38 -14.65 -5.83 -6.32
CA LYS A 38 -15.97 -5.57 -6.94
C LYS A 38 -15.93 -6.03 -8.41
N LYS A 39 -16.94 -6.75 -8.83
CA LYS A 39 -17.12 -7.17 -10.25
C LYS A 39 -17.31 -5.98 -11.21
N ASN A 40 -17.58 -4.79 -10.69
CA ASN A 40 -17.80 -3.57 -11.47
C ASN A 40 -16.63 -2.60 -11.22
N ALA A 41 -15.85 -2.35 -12.25
CA ALA A 41 -14.64 -1.54 -12.27
C ALA A 41 -14.88 0.00 -12.19
N ASP A 42 -16.03 0.48 -11.74
CA ASP A 42 -16.42 1.89 -11.85
C ASP A 42 -16.40 2.68 -10.53
N ALA A 43 -15.61 2.27 -9.55
CA ALA A 43 -15.48 3.05 -8.32
C ALA A 43 -14.02 3.37 -8.04
N ASP A 44 -13.45 4.24 -8.86
CA ASP A 44 -12.23 4.96 -8.53
C ASP A 44 -12.53 6.00 -7.46
N VAL A 45 -12.21 5.66 -6.22
CA VAL A 45 -12.25 6.62 -5.14
C VAL A 45 -10.89 7.30 -5.04
N PHE A 46 -10.93 8.57 -5.34
CA PHE A 46 -9.90 9.57 -5.17
C PHE A 46 -9.16 9.47 -3.85
N ASN A 47 -7.86 9.29 -3.91
CA ASN A 47 -6.94 9.79 -2.93
C ASN A 47 -5.65 10.21 -3.65
N ASN A 48 -5.12 11.37 -3.30
CA ASN A 48 -4.06 12.22 -3.83
C ASN A 48 -2.72 11.56 -4.27
N CYS A 49 -2.75 10.39 -4.89
CA CYS A 49 -1.60 9.82 -5.57
C CYS A 49 -1.95 9.67 -7.05
N ALA A 50 -1.07 10.16 -7.92
CA ALA A 50 -1.25 10.03 -9.35
C ALA A 50 -1.30 8.56 -9.77
N MET A 51 -2.36 8.17 -10.45
CA MET A 51 -2.51 6.85 -11.04
C MET A 51 -1.55 6.68 -12.20
N LEU A 52 -0.52 5.89 -12.07
CA LEU A 52 0.24 5.36 -13.19
C LEU A 52 -0.28 3.96 -13.50
N SER A 53 -0.95 3.85 -14.64
CA SER A 53 -1.31 2.58 -15.28
C SER A 53 -2.17 1.62 -14.44
N GLY A 54 -3.37 2.02 -14.05
CA GLY A 54 -4.49 1.10 -13.71
C GLY A 54 -4.35 0.15 -12.52
N LYS A 55 -3.20 0.11 -11.81
CA LYS A 55 -2.95 -0.86 -10.74
C LYS A 55 -2.13 -0.36 -9.56
N GLY A 56 -1.77 0.93 -9.50
CA GLY A 56 -0.88 1.37 -8.43
C GLY A 56 -1.07 2.84 -8.07
N ARG A 57 -0.59 3.21 -6.90
CA ARG A 57 -0.53 4.57 -6.40
C ARG A 57 0.92 5.00 -6.30
N THR A 58 1.28 6.10 -6.96
CA THR A 58 2.61 6.70 -6.86
C THR A 58 2.58 7.77 -5.79
N CYS A 59 3.50 7.70 -4.83
CA CYS A 59 3.67 8.71 -3.81
C CYS A 59 5.05 9.35 -3.93
N GLU A 60 5.11 10.67 -3.89
CA GLU A 60 6.37 11.42 -3.82
C GLU A 60 7.06 11.23 -2.46
N ALA A 61 8.36 11.45 -2.43
CA ALA A 61 9.12 11.41 -1.18
C ALA A 61 8.52 12.37 -0.14
N GLY A 62 8.24 11.86 1.06
CA GLY A 62 7.64 12.61 2.16
C GLY A 62 6.16 12.30 2.46
N ASN A 63 5.43 11.70 1.53
CA ASN A 63 4.05 11.25 1.78
C ASN A 63 3.89 9.78 1.38
N LEU A 64 4.45 8.90 2.19
CA LEU A 64 4.51 7.46 1.95
C LEU A 64 3.43 6.70 2.74
N GLN A 65 2.24 7.31 2.88
CA GLN A 65 1.11 6.69 3.57
C GLN A 65 0.09 6.20 2.54
N ILE A 66 -0.28 4.92 2.65
CA ILE A 66 -1.39 4.34 1.90
C ILE A 66 -2.34 3.60 2.83
N GLU A 67 -3.59 3.58 2.46
CA GLU A 67 -4.61 2.77 3.09
C GLU A 67 -5.01 1.64 2.14
N VAL A 68 -5.00 0.40 2.64
CA VAL A 68 -5.29 -0.81 1.88
C VAL A 68 -6.27 -1.67 2.64
N LYS A 69 -7.05 -2.49 1.95
CA LYS A 69 -7.95 -3.46 2.59
C LYS A 69 -7.17 -4.58 3.26
N GLU A 70 -7.71 -5.14 4.33
CA GLU A 70 -7.10 -6.28 4.99
C GLU A 70 -6.92 -7.45 4.00
N GLY A 71 -5.72 -8.06 3.98
CA GLY A 71 -5.37 -9.11 3.05
C GLY A 71 -4.89 -8.64 1.67
N SER A 72 -4.82 -7.34 1.41
CA SER A 72 -4.25 -6.82 0.17
C SER A 72 -2.76 -7.14 0.05
N ARG A 73 -2.31 -7.26 -1.19
CA ARG A 73 -0.89 -7.29 -1.55
C ARG A 73 -0.44 -5.88 -1.89
N VAL A 74 0.77 -5.50 -1.45
CA VAL A 74 1.39 -4.21 -1.79
C VAL A 74 2.71 -4.47 -2.48
N ASP A 75 2.82 -4.09 -3.73
CA ASP A 75 4.07 -4.09 -4.49
C ASP A 75 4.75 -2.72 -4.33
N VAL A 76 6.07 -2.71 -4.20
CA VAL A 76 6.87 -1.50 -3.96
C VAL A 76 7.96 -1.41 -5.01
N SER A 77 8.05 -0.26 -5.67
CA SER A 77 9.14 0.08 -6.59
C SER A 77 9.76 1.41 -6.21
N LEU A 78 11.04 1.55 -6.52
CA LEU A 78 11.79 2.79 -6.37
C LEU A 78 12.23 3.28 -7.74
N ARG A 79 12.09 4.56 -7.97
CA ARG A 79 12.66 5.25 -9.14
C ARG A 79 13.61 6.33 -8.64
N SER A 80 14.82 6.40 -9.22
CA SER A 80 15.82 7.40 -8.84
C SER A 80 16.42 8.08 -10.08
N ASP A 81 16.90 9.31 -9.89
CA ASP A 81 17.69 10.05 -10.86
C ASP A 81 19.16 9.57 -10.91
N LYS A 82 19.64 8.96 -9.81
CA LYS A 82 20.99 8.41 -9.68
C LYS A 82 20.97 6.89 -9.49
N ASP A 83 22.12 6.26 -9.71
CA ASP A 83 22.32 4.85 -9.40
C ASP A 83 22.37 4.66 -7.88
N LEU A 84 21.54 3.74 -7.37
CA LEU A 84 21.47 3.43 -5.95
C LEU A 84 22.33 2.20 -5.63
N LYS A 85 23.03 2.25 -4.50
CA LYS A 85 23.84 1.16 -3.99
C LYS A 85 23.01 0.33 -3.00
N GLN A 86 22.50 -0.83 -3.47
CA GLN A 86 21.76 -1.80 -2.67
C GLN A 86 20.64 -1.17 -1.81
N PRO A 87 19.60 -0.60 -2.43
CA PRO A 87 18.48 -0.07 -1.67
C PRO A 87 17.77 -1.18 -0.90
N GLU A 88 17.37 -0.88 0.35
CA GLU A 88 16.73 -1.82 1.27
C GLU A 88 15.49 -1.20 1.90
N MET A 89 14.47 -2.02 2.15
CA MET A 89 13.28 -1.65 2.91
C MET A 89 13.28 -2.39 4.25
N GLU A 90 13.20 -1.65 5.33
CA GLU A 90 13.07 -2.21 6.67
C GLU A 90 11.61 -2.23 7.10
N ILE A 91 11.09 -3.41 7.45
CA ILE A 91 9.76 -3.63 8.01
C ILE A 91 9.91 -4.48 9.26
N ARG A 92 9.43 -4.01 10.42
CA ARG A 92 9.51 -4.75 11.71
C ARG A 92 10.94 -5.24 12.03
N LYS A 93 11.95 -4.38 11.81
CA LYS A 93 13.38 -4.69 12.05
C LYS A 93 13.98 -5.74 11.09
N LYS A 94 13.24 -6.19 10.08
CA LYS A 94 13.75 -7.09 9.04
C LYS A 94 13.99 -6.29 7.77
N ARG A 95 15.11 -6.51 7.10
CA ARG A 95 15.51 -5.80 5.88
C ARG A 95 15.26 -6.66 4.66
N TYR A 96 14.72 -6.03 3.62
CA TYR A 96 14.39 -6.63 2.33
C TYR A 96 15.07 -5.81 1.24
N LYS A 97 15.78 -6.49 0.34
CA LYS A 97 16.55 -5.84 -0.72
C LYS A 97 15.70 -5.61 -1.94
N PHE A 98 15.89 -4.45 -2.56
CA PHE A 98 15.36 -4.20 -3.88
C PHE A 98 16.28 -4.79 -4.95
N VAL A 99 15.69 -5.19 -6.06
CA VAL A 99 16.38 -5.72 -7.23
C VAL A 99 16.21 -4.72 -8.36
N ARG A 100 17.29 -4.38 -9.04
CA ARG A 100 17.24 -3.47 -10.19
C ARG A 100 16.47 -4.12 -11.32
N ARG A 101 15.52 -3.40 -11.90
CA ARG A 101 14.83 -3.82 -13.11
C ARG A 101 15.79 -3.72 -14.29
N SER A 102 15.92 -4.79 -15.08
CA SER A 102 16.86 -4.87 -16.20
C SER A 102 16.34 -4.25 -17.50
N GLU A 103 15.08 -3.83 -17.56
CA GLU A 103 14.46 -3.30 -18.78
C GLU A 103 14.38 -1.77 -18.75
N GLY A 104 14.96 -1.11 -19.77
CA GLY A 104 14.88 0.32 -20.02
C GLY A 104 15.97 1.17 -19.36
N ASP A 105 16.06 2.44 -19.78
CA ASP A 105 17.04 3.43 -19.29
C ASP A 105 16.70 3.98 -17.89
N ALA A 106 15.51 3.67 -17.36
CA ALA A 106 15.08 4.16 -16.07
C ALA A 106 15.75 3.39 -14.93
N LYS A 107 16.26 4.14 -13.94
CA LYS A 107 16.84 3.58 -12.71
C LYS A 107 15.70 3.16 -11.77
N ILE A 108 15.18 1.95 -12.01
CA ILE A 108 14.04 1.39 -11.28
C ILE A 108 14.49 0.14 -10.52
N TRP A 109 14.05 0.03 -9.27
CA TRP A 109 14.28 -1.10 -8.40
C TRP A 109 12.95 -1.61 -7.87
N ASP A 110 12.74 -2.92 -7.95
CA ASP A 110 11.52 -3.60 -7.47
C ASP A 110 11.82 -4.42 -6.23
N LEU A 111 10.89 -4.38 -5.27
CA LEU A 111 10.95 -5.24 -4.10
C LEU A 111 10.29 -6.59 -4.40
N THR A 112 11.02 -7.69 -4.17
CA THR A 112 10.42 -9.04 -4.23
C THR A 112 9.51 -9.23 -3.02
N VAL A 113 8.20 -9.20 -3.23
CA VAL A 113 7.19 -9.12 -2.17
C VAL A 113 6.86 -10.48 -1.56
N THR A 114 7.14 -11.60 -2.24
CA THR A 114 6.66 -12.95 -1.92
C THR A 114 6.94 -13.39 -0.48
N ASP A 115 8.13 -13.04 0.06
CA ASP A 115 8.55 -13.42 1.41
C ASP A 115 8.49 -12.26 2.42
N THR A 116 7.67 -11.27 2.13
CA THR A 116 7.54 -10.08 2.96
C THR A 116 6.15 -9.97 3.56
N PRO A 117 5.96 -9.18 4.63
CA PRO A 117 4.63 -8.86 5.17
C PRO A 117 3.72 -8.10 4.18
N LEU A 118 4.26 -7.66 3.04
CA LEU A 118 3.54 -6.97 1.98
C LEU A 118 2.80 -7.92 1.03
N ALA A 119 3.15 -9.20 1.04
CA ALA A 119 2.45 -10.22 0.23
C ALA A 119 0.99 -10.38 0.65
N VAL A 120 0.71 -10.27 1.97
CA VAL A 120 -0.64 -10.28 2.56
C VAL A 120 -0.62 -9.34 3.77
N VAL A 121 -1.11 -8.14 3.58
CA VAL A 121 -1.11 -7.11 4.64
C VAL A 121 -2.27 -7.35 5.60
N GLN A 122 -1.98 -7.81 6.81
CA GLN A 122 -2.99 -8.13 7.83
C GLN A 122 -3.02 -7.13 8.99
N LYS A 123 -2.00 -6.30 9.13
CA LYS A 123 -1.89 -5.31 10.20
C LYS A 123 -1.15 -4.08 9.68
N ARG A 124 -1.38 -2.96 10.33
CA ARG A 124 -0.62 -1.74 10.08
C ARG A 124 0.88 -2.03 10.05
N LEU A 125 1.57 -1.55 9.03
CA LEU A 125 3.00 -1.70 8.82
C LEU A 125 3.65 -0.33 8.74
N ASN A 126 4.65 -0.10 9.58
CA ASN A 126 5.57 1.00 9.42
C ASN A 126 6.79 0.47 8.67
N TYR A 127 7.32 1.26 7.76
CA TYR A 127 8.49 0.90 6.99
C TYR A 127 9.44 2.09 6.83
N ARG A 128 10.70 1.79 6.60
CA ARG A 128 11.75 2.74 6.26
C ARG A 128 12.50 2.22 5.05
N ILE A 129 12.83 3.10 4.11
CA ILE A 129 13.62 2.76 2.93
C ILE A 129 14.97 3.47 3.04
N SER A 130 16.03 2.69 2.92
CA SER A 130 17.40 3.18 2.81
C SER A 130 17.84 3.08 1.35
N ALA A 131 18.14 4.21 0.73
CA ALA A 131 18.45 4.32 -0.69
C ALA A 131 19.63 5.30 -0.86
N GLY A 132 20.84 4.81 -0.57
CA GLY A 132 22.07 5.59 -0.83
C GLY A 132 22.50 5.47 -2.29
N ASP A 133 23.08 6.55 -2.84
CA ASP A 133 23.72 6.50 -4.15
C ASP A 133 25.13 5.88 -4.09
N THR A 134 25.81 5.84 -5.22
CA THR A 134 27.19 5.31 -5.32
C THR A 134 28.21 6.11 -4.53
N ASP A 135 27.94 7.40 -4.28
CA ASP A 135 28.79 8.31 -3.53
C ASP A 135 28.50 8.26 -2.01
N GLY A 136 27.49 7.45 -1.60
CA GLY A 136 27.08 7.29 -0.20
C GLY A 136 26.15 8.38 0.29
N LEU A 137 25.61 9.21 -0.60
CA LEU A 137 24.63 10.24 -0.27
C LEU A 137 23.23 9.61 -0.19
N HIS A 138 22.41 10.08 0.76
CA HIS A 138 21.06 9.62 0.97
C HIS A 138 20.03 10.69 0.63
N PRO A 139 18.82 10.31 0.19
CA PRO A 139 17.76 11.27 -0.04
C PRO A 139 17.32 11.96 1.26
N GLU A 140 16.97 13.22 1.15
CA GLU A 140 16.34 14.01 2.20
C GLU A 140 14.97 14.51 1.73
N PRO A 141 13.91 14.34 2.54
CA PRO A 141 13.84 13.67 3.86
C PRO A 141 14.01 12.16 3.78
N THR A 142 14.25 11.53 4.95
CA THR A 142 14.29 10.07 5.07
C THR A 142 12.98 9.44 4.57
N LEU A 143 13.07 8.38 3.79
CA LEU A 143 11.92 7.69 3.21
C LEU A 143 11.28 6.76 4.24
N GLU A 144 10.36 7.30 5.04
CA GLU A 144 9.59 6.55 6.03
C GLU A 144 8.11 6.61 5.72
N GLY A 145 7.42 5.45 5.83
CA GLY A 145 6.03 5.39 5.48
C GLY A 145 5.22 4.43 6.34
N VAL A 146 3.91 4.48 6.12
CA VAL A 146 2.93 3.67 6.84
C VAL A 146 1.92 3.09 5.86
N ILE A 147 1.71 1.79 5.93
CA ILE A 147 0.60 1.11 5.29
C ILE A 147 -0.47 0.91 6.36
N GLN A 148 -1.59 1.60 6.20
CA GLN A 148 -2.76 1.48 7.07
C GLN A 148 -3.71 0.43 6.50
N ILE A 149 -4.52 -0.19 7.39
CA ILE A 149 -5.53 -1.17 6.99
C ILE A 149 -6.91 -0.59 7.21
N GLU A 150 -7.72 -0.67 6.17
CA GLU A 150 -9.17 -0.60 6.30
C GLU A 150 -9.69 -2.00 6.66
N SER A 151 -10.17 -2.14 7.90
CA SER A 151 -10.72 -3.43 8.35
C SER A 151 -12.09 -3.68 7.74
N ASP A 152 -12.31 -4.91 7.29
CA ASP A 152 -13.60 -5.39 6.82
C ASP A 152 -14.65 -5.32 7.94
N LYS A 153 -15.83 -4.80 7.63
CA LYS A 153 -16.95 -4.72 8.58
C LYS A 153 -17.88 -5.90 8.35
N PRO A 154 -18.36 -6.53 9.41
CA PRO A 154 -19.29 -7.64 9.26
C PRO A 154 -20.59 -7.19 8.56
N PRO A 155 -21.17 -8.05 7.70
CA PRO A 155 -22.39 -7.72 6.97
C PRO A 155 -23.56 -7.42 7.94
N ARG A 156 -24.36 -6.44 7.60
CA ARG A 156 -25.57 -6.09 8.33
C ARG A 156 -26.74 -6.86 7.75
N VAL A 157 -27.35 -7.68 8.58
CA VAL A 157 -28.52 -8.48 8.18
C VAL A 157 -29.73 -7.99 8.96
N ARG A 158 -30.84 -7.73 8.26
CA ARG A 158 -32.13 -7.45 8.83
C ARG A 158 -33.16 -8.39 8.21
N ALA A 159 -33.91 -9.06 9.04
CA ALA A 159 -35.05 -9.86 8.63
C ALA A 159 -36.33 -9.36 9.32
N SER A 160 -37.40 -9.26 8.59
CA SER A 160 -38.72 -8.93 9.13
C SER A 160 -39.78 -9.90 8.58
N MET A 161 -40.60 -10.42 9.47
CA MET A 161 -41.76 -11.23 9.09
C MET A 161 -42.98 -10.33 9.00
N VAL A 162 -43.75 -10.51 7.91
CA VAL A 162 -45.02 -9.80 7.72
C VAL A 162 -46.10 -10.30 8.67
N SER A 163 -46.05 -11.60 9.01
CA SER A 163 -47.02 -12.20 9.93
C SER A 163 -46.35 -13.20 10.89
N ARG A 164 -46.63 -13.08 12.19
CA ARG A 164 -46.17 -14.02 13.22
C ARG A 164 -46.94 -15.36 13.24
N TYR A 165 -48.16 -15.31 12.82
CA TYR A 165 -49.06 -16.48 12.83
C TYR A 165 -49.51 -16.76 11.41
N VAL A 166 -49.31 -17.97 10.96
CA VAL A 166 -49.65 -18.39 9.62
C VAL A 166 -50.40 -19.73 9.71
N LEU A 167 -51.35 -19.91 8.84
CA LEU A 167 -52.02 -21.20 8.69
C LEU A 167 -51.03 -22.27 8.21
N PRO A 168 -51.25 -23.57 8.52
CA PRO A 168 -50.37 -24.64 8.08
C PRO A 168 -50.14 -24.71 6.57
N THR A 169 -51.08 -24.19 5.79
CA THR A 169 -51.05 -24.15 4.32
C THR A 169 -50.51 -22.81 3.76
N ALA A 170 -50.22 -21.83 4.61
CA ALA A 170 -49.78 -20.54 4.16
C ALA A 170 -48.29 -20.52 3.80
N LYS A 171 -47.93 -19.67 2.86
CA LYS A 171 -46.54 -19.37 2.48
C LYS A 171 -46.13 -18.08 3.19
N PRO A 172 -45.39 -18.12 4.30
CA PRO A 172 -44.98 -16.92 5.00
C PRO A 172 -44.03 -16.10 4.13
N MET A 173 -44.26 -14.80 4.07
CA MET A 173 -43.35 -13.87 3.43
C MET A 173 -42.37 -13.28 4.47
N ILE A 174 -41.09 -13.41 4.17
CA ILE A 174 -40.00 -12.88 4.98
C ILE A 174 -39.27 -11.88 4.12
N ASP A 175 -39.18 -10.63 4.58
CA ASP A 175 -38.36 -9.60 3.95
C ASP A 175 -36.99 -9.64 4.59
N ILE A 176 -35.95 -9.82 3.75
CA ILE A 176 -34.56 -9.92 4.17
C ILE A 176 -33.76 -8.85 3.44
N LYS A 177 -33.08 -8.00 4.23
CA LYS A 177 -32.15 -7.01 3.73
C LYS A 177 -30.76 -7.34 4.23
N VAL A 178 -29.82 -7.50 3.30
CA VAL A 178 -28.39 -7.71 3.58
C VAL A 178 -27.60 -6.56 2.97
N ALA A 179 -26.75 -5.93 3.75
CA ALA A 179 -25.85 -4.87 3.30
C ALA A 179 -24.45 -5.16 3.82
N ASP A 180 -23.48 -5.03 2.94
CA ASP A 180 -22.07 -5.24 3.20
C ASP A 180 -21.24 -4.25 2.38
N ASP A 181 -20.07 -3.82 2.88
CA ASP A 181 -19.24 -2.84 2.21
C ASP A 181 -18.46 -3.43 1.01
N TYR A 182 -18.11 -4.73 1.08
CA TYR A 182 -17.41 -5.44 0.00
C TYR A 182 -18.29 -6.44 -0.78
N GLY A 183 -19.52 -6.64 -0.33
CA GLY A 183 -20.45 -7.61 -0.91
C GLY A 183 -20.35 -8.97 -0.23
N PHE A 184 -21.37 -9.80 -0.44
CA PHE A 184 -21.45 -11.16 0.11
C PHE A 184 -21.59 -12.19 -1.00
N SER A 185 -20.95 -13.33 -0.83
CA SER A 185 -21.00 -14.42 -1.82
C SER A 185 -22.19 -15.36 -1.59
N LYS A 186 -22.66 -15.48 -0.35
CA LYS A 186 -23.71 -16.45 0.02
C LYS A 186 -24.52 -15.98 1.22
N ALA A 187 -25.83 -16.09 1.14
CA ALA A 187 -26.74 -15.95 2.26
C ALA A 187 -27.47 -17.30 2.50
N LYS A 188 -27.65 -17.69 3.75
CA LYS A 188 -28.42 -18.86 4.16
C LYS A 188 -29.53 -18.42 5.09
N ILE A 189 -30.76 -18.96 4.87
CA ILE A 189 -31.88 -18.76 5.75
C ILE A 189 -32.08 -20.08 6.49
N LEU A 190 -32.06 -20.03 7.80
CA LEU A 190 -32.43 -21.16 8.66
C LEU A 190 -33.81 -20.87 9.24
N VAL A 191 -34.74 -21.77 8.97
CA VAL A 191 -36.11 -21.66 9.48
C VAL A 191 -36.37 -22.83 10.44
N GLU A 192 -36.71 -22.49 11.68
CA GLU A 192 -37.13 -23.46 12.69
C GLU A 192 -38.61 -23.30 12.92
N VAL A 193 -39.36 -24.42 12.79
CA VAL A 193 -40.79 -24.43 12.98
C VAL A 193 -41.12 -25.22 14.25
N SER A 194 -41.57 -24.53 15.29
CA SER A 194 -42.08 -25.17 16.49
C SER A 194 -43.62 -25.25 16.47
N ARG A 195 -44.17 -26.44 16.70
CA ARG A 195 -45.60 -26.63 16.88
C ARG A 195 -45.91 -26.46 18.39
N GLN A 196 -46.67 -25.46 18.72
CA GLN A 196 -47.31 -25.46 20.04
C GLN A 196 -48.41 -26.53 20.03
N LYS A 197 -48.37 -27.42 21.02
CA LYS A 197 -49.41 -28.42 21.24
C LYS A 197 -50.60 -27.75 21.96
#